data_bbe10ed11210e7c4404e8faebd8d3369
#
_entry.id   bbe10ed11210e7c4404e8faebd8d3369
#
_cell.length_a   1.000
_cell.length_b   1.000
_cell.length_c   1.000
_cell.angle_alpha   90.00
_cell.angle_beta   90.00
_cell.angle_gamma   90.00
#
_symmetry.space_group_name_H-M   'P 1'
#
loop_
_entity.id
_entity.type
_entity.pdbx_description
1 polymer ?
#
loop_
_entity_poly.entity_id
_entity_poly.type
_entity_poly.pdbx_seq_one_letter_code
_entity_poly.pdbx_strand_id
1 'polypeptide(L)'
;MNRIVLIGNGFDLAHGLKTSYADFIDWYWEQWMNKIYFSQFGLEVSDGLCSVKITDNRIPKVTFLNGLDYINAIKNNSNISFTEGLLIQEIMKDFEDSNWVDIESIYYRLLCESMKENHKITPKELNNQLSALTNKLQEYLKSIEKKIDINHLLINTIQRKLFSPIDPKDIAICASKQKRDYID
;
A
#
# COMPACT_ATOMS: atom_id res chain seq x y z
N MET A 1 3.51 -35.37 -10.15
CA MET A 1 3.74 -34.02 -10.74
C MET A 1 3.52 -32.96 -9.67
N ASN A 2 4.40 -31.95 -9.57
CA ASN A 2 4.25 -30.88 -8.60
C ASN A 2 3.48 -29.72 -9.26
N ARG A 3 2.43 -29.23 -8.59
CA ARG A 3 1.65 -28.07 -9.04
C ARG A 3 2.13 -26.84 -8.27
N ILE A 4 2.51 -25.79 -8.97
CA ILE A 4 2.84 -24.48 -8.41
C ILE A 4 1.60 -23.60 -8.51
N VAL A 5 1.21 -22.99 -7.39
CA VAL A 5 0.08 -22.06 -7.32
C VAL A 5 0.64 -20.70 -6.97
N LEU A 6 0.42 -19.73 -7.84
CA LEU A 6 0.77 -18.32 -7.60
C LEU A 6 -0.47 -17.60 -7.10
N ILE A 7 -0.36 -17.03 -5.90
CA ILE A 7 -1.43 -16.26 -5.26
C ILE A 7 -0.97 -14.82 -5.16
N GLY A 8 -1.73 -13.91 -5.72
CA GLY A 8 -1.49 -12.48 -5.66
C GLY A 8 -2.63 -11.73 -4.97
N ASN A 9 -2.53 -10.41 -4.88
CA ASN A 9 -3.50 -9.53 -4.25
C ASN A 9 -4.95 -9.72 -4.77
N GLY A 10 -5.13 -10.13 -6.04
CA GLY A 10 -6.45 -10.45 -6.59
C GLY A 10 -7.19 -11.56 -5.82
N PHE A 11 -6.47 -12.43 -5.12
CA PHE A 11 -7.08 -13.45 -4.26
C PHE A 11 -7.77 -12.80 -3.04
N ASP A 12 -7.11 -11.86 -2.38
CA ASP A 12 -7.65 -11.16 -1.23
C ASP A 12 -8.85 -10.30 -1.63
N LEU A 13 -8.75 -9.58 -2.75
CA LEU A 13 -9.84 -8.77 -3.29
C LEU A 13 -11.06 -9.63 -3.65
N ALA A 14 -10.85 -10.83 -4.19
CA ALA A 14 -11.94 -11.79 -4.47
C ALA A 14 -12.65 -12.28 -3.20
N HIS A 15 -12.00 -12.22 -2.04
CA HIS A 15 -12.60 -12.48 -0.72
C HIS A 15 -13.22 -11.24 -0.08
N GLY A 16 -13.25 -10.11 -0.80
CA GLY A 16 -13.81 -8.85 -0.30
C GLY A 16 -12.90 -8.12 0.68
N LEU A 17 -11.63 -8.49 0.75
CA LEU A 17 -10.65 -7.82 1.57
C LEU A 17 -10.18 -6.54 0.88
N LYS A 18 -10.12 -5.46 1.63
CA LYS A 18 -9.62 -4.18 1.15
C LYS A 18 -8.08 -4.18 1.21
N THR A 19 -7.42 -4.85 0.28
CA THR A 19 -5.96 -4.99 0.23
C THR A 19 -5.32 -4.23 -0.93
N SER A 20 -6.08 -3.33 -1.58
CA SER A 20 -5.51 -2.47 -2.61
C SER A 20 -4.65 -1.35 -2.02
N TYR A 21 -3.73 -0.82 -2.80
CA TYR A 21 -2.97 0.37 -2.40
C TYR A 21 -3.87 1.59 -2.19
N ALA A 22 -4.93 1.73 -2.96
CA ALA A 22 -5.93 2.80 -2.78
C ALA A 22 -6.53 2.74 -1.36
N ASP A 23 -6.99 1.56 -0.94
CA ASP A 23 -7.55 1.38 0.40
C ASP A 23 -6.51 1.69 1.50
N PHE A 24 -5.24 1.31 1.29
CA PHE A 24 -4.16 1.61 2.21
C PHE A 24 -3.87 3.12 2.29
N ILE A 25 -3.79 3.81 1.15
CA ILE A 25 -3.55 5.26 1.07
C ILE A 25 -4.69 6.04 1.76
N ASP A 26 -5.94 5.68 1.49
CA ASP A 26 -7.10 6.29 2.16
C ASP A 26 -7.01 6.12 3.68
N TRP A 27 -6.76 4.89 4.14
CA TRP A 27 -6.56 4.61 5.55
C TRP A 27 -5.40 5.41 6.15
N TYR A 28 -4.27 5.51 5.46
CA TYR A 28 -3.08 6.22 5.94
C TYR A 28 -3.37 7.72 6.16
N TRP A 29 -4.05 8.35 5.21
CA TRP A 29 -4.42 9.76 5.35
C TRP A 29 -5.53 9.99 6.39
N GLU A 30 -6.45 9.04 6.57
CA GLU A 30 -7.42 9.07 7.66
C GLU A 30 -6.75 9.01 9.04
N GLN A 31 -5.67 8.20 9.20
CA GLN A 31 -4.92 8.18 10.46
C GLN A 31 -4.29 9.54 10.76
N TRP A 32 -3.72 10.20 9.76
CA TRP A 32 -3.16 11.55 9.92
C TRP A 32 -4.25 12.59 10.19
N MET A 33 -5.36 12.57 9.46
CA MET A 33 -6.51 13.44 9.71
C MET A 33 -6.97 13.31 11.17
N ASN A 34 -7.22 12.10 11.66
CA ASN A 34 -7.67 11.85 13.02
C ASN A 34 -6.65 12.34 14.04
N LYS A 35 -5.36 12.07 13.84
CA LYS A 35 -4.29 12.51 14.72
C LYS A 35 -4.23 14.02 14.84
N ILE A 36 -4.39 14.75 13.74
CA ILE A 36 -4.34 16.22 13.71
C ILE A 36 -5.66 16.82 14.23
N TYR A 37 -6.81 16.29 13.79
CA TYR A 37 -8.14 16.77 14.16
C TYR A 37 -8.41 16.71 15.67
N PHE A 38 -7.93 15.64 16.33
CA PHE A 38 -8.07 15.45 17.77
C PHE A 38 -6.85 15.91 18.58
N SER A 39 -5.89 16.54 17.92
CA SER A 39 -4.67 17.01 18.60
C SER A 39 -4.91 18.29 19.42
N GLN A 40 -4.03 18.49 20.39
CA GLN A 40 -3.94 19.70 21.17
C GLN A 40 -2.76 20.56 20.69
N PHE A 41 -2.74 21.80 21.12
CA PHE A 41 -1.61 22.73 20.92
C PHE A 41 -0.27 22.10 21.30
N GLY A 42 0.76 22.37 20.49
CA GLY A 42 2.13 21.88 20.73
C GLY A 42 2.38 20.46 20.24
N LEU A 43 1.46 19.85 19.50
CA LEU A 43 1.71 18.53 18.92
C LEU A 43 2.88 18.62 17.93
N GLU A 44 3.88 17.76 18.16
CA GLU A 44 4.96 17.49 17.21
C GLU A 44 5.10 15.97 17.09
N VAL A 45 4.77 15.44 15.92
CA VAL A 45 4.73 13.99 15.68
C VAL A 45 5.28 13.68 14.30
N SER A 46 6.03 12.58 14.23
CA SER A 46 6.49 11.98 12.97
C SER A 46 6.23 10.47 12.98
N ASP A 47 5.95 9.89 11.83
CA ASP A 47 5.87 8.42 11.65
C ASP A 47 6.97 7.88 10.73
N GLY A 48 7.92 8.73 10.36
CA GLY A 48 9.03 8.40 9.46
C GLY A 48 8.70 8.59 7.96
N LEU A 49 7.42 8.74 7.60
CA LEU A 49 6.98 9.15 6.24
C LEU A 49 6.54 10.60 6.22
N CYS A 50 5.81 11.02 7.23
CA CYS A 50 5.33 12.38 7.39
C CYS A 50 5.64 12.90 8.77
N SER A 51 5.65 14.22 8.93
CA SER A 51 5.74 14.89 10.21
C SER A 51 4.80 16.10 10.26
N VAL A 52 4.27 16.37 11.45
CA VAL A 52 3.41 17.52 11.71
C VAL A 52 3.88 18.26 12.95
N LYS A 53 3.84 19.59 12.88
CA LYS A 53 4.04 20.47 14.01
C LYS A 53 2.91 21.48 14.06
N ILE A 54 2.19 21.54 15.18
CA ILE A 54 1.04 22.41 15.38
C ILE A 54 1.46 23.53 16.35
N THR A 55 1.43 24.78 15.88
CA THR A 55 1.88 25.95 16.61
C THR A 55 0.76 26.80 17.21
N ASP A 56 -0.49 26.53 16.83
CA ASP A 56 -1.67 27.25 17.34
C ASP A 56 -2.90 26.32 17.43
N ASN A 57 -3.80 26.57 18.36
CA ASN A 57 -5.04 25.80 18.57
C ASN A 57 -6.13 26.04 17.51
N ARG A 58 -5.93 26.97 16.59
CA ARG A 58 -6.89 27.33 15.55
C ARG A 58 -6.80 26.38 14.36
N ILE A 59 -6.97 25.08 14.61
CA ILE A 59 -7.08 24.08 13.56
C ILE A 59 -8.48 24.19 12.97
N PRO A 60 -8.63 24.34 11.64
CA PRO A 60 -9.93 24.35 11.00
C PRO A 60 -10.65 23.01 11.26
N LYS A 61 -11.73 23.06 12.04
CA LYS A 61 -12.65 21.92 12.19
C LYS A 61 -13.62 21.89 11.01
N VAL A 62 -13.10 21.60 9.84
CA VAL A 62 -13.93 21.51 8.61
C VAL A 62 -14.23 20.03 8.37
N THR A 63 -15.48 19.77 8.00
CA THR A 63 -15.88 18.42 7.60
C THR A 63 -15.34 18.16 6.20
N PHE A 64 -14.42 17.21 6.08
CA PHE A 64 -13.85 16.77 4.80
C PHE A 64 -14.45 15.43 4.39
N LEU A 65 -14.45 15.14 3.09
CA LEU A 65 -14.97 13.89 2.56
C LEU A 65 -14.03 12.72 2.86
N ASN A 66 -12.72 12.96 2.87
CA ASN A 66 -11.70 11.96 3.16
C ASN A 66 -10.45 12.57 3.82
N GLY A 67 -9.53 11.70 4.26
CA GLY A 67 -8.30 12.11 4.95
C GLY A 67 -7.35 12.91 4.07
N LEU A 68 -7.22 12.58 2.80
CA LEU A 68 -6.35 13.29 1.85
C LEU A 68 -6.79 14.72 1.61
N ASP A 69 -8.09 14.95 1.41
CA ASP A 69 -8.65 16.31 1.25
C ASP A 69 -8.37 17.17 2.49
N TYR A 70 -8.52 16.57 3.69
CA TYR A 70 -8.17 17.25 4.93
C TYR A 70 -6.69 17.65 4.99
N ILE A 71 -5.78 16.72 4.70
CA ILE A 71 -4.34 16.99 4.70
C ILE A 71 -3.97 18.09 3.69
N ASN A 72 -4.53 18.04 2.48
CA ASN A 72 -4.30 19.07 1.46
C ASN A 72 -4.79 20.46 1.91
N ALA A 73 -5.92 20.51 2.59
CA ALA A 73 -6.45 21.77 3.12
C ALA A 73 -5.56 22.35 4.25
N ILE A 74 -5.03 21.49 5.13
CA ILE A 74 -4.19 21.96 6.24
C ILE A 74 -2.77 22.34 5.83
N LYS A 75 -2.22 21.79 4.72
CA LYS A 75 -0.90 22.17 4.19
C LYS A 75 -0.76 23.68 3.95
N ASN A 76 -1.86 24.36 3.67
CA ASN A 76 -1.90 25.81 3.45
C ASN A 76 -2.16 26.61 4.74
N ASN A 77 -2.27 25.96 5.89
CA ASN A 77 -2.54 26.63 7.15
C ASN A 77 -1.23 27.08 7.83
N SER A 78 -1.08 28.38 8.10
CA SER A 78 0.12 28.93 8.71
C SER A 78 0.42 28.40 10.13
N ASN A 79 -0.55 27.82 10.80
CA ASN A 79 -0.43 27.28 12.16
C ASN A 79 -0.04 25.81 12.20
N ILE A 80 0.03 25.16 11.03
CA ILE A 80 0.35 23.74 10.89
C ILE A 80 1.50 23.59 9.90
N SER A 81 2.64 23.11 10.36
CA SER A 81 3.73 22.70 9.49
C SER A 81 3.59 21.19 9.24
N PHE A 82 3.14 20.82 8.04
CA PHE A 82 3.05 19.43 7.62
C PHE A 82 4.12 19.15 6.57
N THR A 83 4.95 18.14 6.82
CA THR A 83 6.07 17.76 5.94
C THR A 83 5.92 16.30 5.53
N GLU A 84 6.02 16.04 4.25
CA GLU A 84 6.02 14.70 3.66
C GLU A 84 7.45 14.30 3.28
N GLY A 85 7.80 13.05 3.55
CA GLY A 85 9.03 12.47 3.04
C GLY A 85 8.97 12.26 1.53
N LEU A 86 10.13 12.20 0.89
CA LEU A 86 10.20 12.11 -0.57
C LEU A 86 9.54 10.84 -1.13
N LEU A 87 9.66 9.71 -0.42
CA LEU A 87 9.05 8.44 -0.87
C LEU A 87 7.52 8.56 -0.95
N ILE A 88 6.87 9.08 0.09
CA ILE A 88 5.40 9.22 0.08
C ILE A 88 4.93 10.26 -0.94
N GLN A 89 5.70 11.34 -1.16
CA GLN A 89 5.38 12.33 -2.19
C GLN A 89 5.37 11.71 -3.59
N GLU A 90 6.37 10.89 -3.91
CA GLU A 90 6.45 10.25 -5.23
C GLU A 90 5.39 9.15 -5.40
N ILE A 91 5.07 8.41 -4.33
CA ILE A 91 3.95 7.45 -4.32
C ILE A 91 2.62 8.17 -4.62
N MET A 92 2.39 9.33 -4.00
CA MET A 92 1.16 10.09 -4.20
C MET A 92 1.02 10.63 -5.62
N LYS A 93 2.10 11.07 -6.24
CA LYS A 93 2.08 11.50 -7.65
C LYS A 93 1.65 10.35 -8.58
N ASP A 94 2.29 9.19 -8.44
CA ASP A 94 1.97 8.03 -9.28
C ASP A 94 0.52 7.58 -9.06
N PHE A 95 0.02 7.66 -7.81
CA PHE A 95 -1.35 7.31 -7.46
C PHE A 95 -2.37 8.27 -8.09
N GLU A 96 -2.11 9.58 -8.08
CA GLU A 96 -2.97 10.59 -8.72
C GLU A 96 -3.03 10.43 -10.23
N ASP A 97 -1.92 10.02 -10.86
CA ASP A 97 -1.82 9.89 -12.32
C ASP A 97 -2.48 8.61 -12.85
N SER A 98 -2.40 7.48 -12.13
CA SER A 98 -2.72 6.16 -12.68
C SER A 98 -3.67 5.30 -11.82
N ASN A 99 -4.01 5.69 -10.60
CA ASN A 99 -4.65 4.85 -9.57
C ASN A 99 -3.89 3.53 -9.29
N TRP A 100 -2.65 3.45 -9.73
CA TRP A 100 -1.76 2.31 -9.56
C TRP A 100 -0.41 2.80 -9.04
N VAL A 101 0.18 2.06 -8.11
CA VAL A 101 1.48 2.42 -7.54
C VAL A 101 2.41 1.23 -7.64
N ASP A 102 3.56 1.44 -8.28
CA ASP A 102 4.69 0.51 -8.28
C ASP A 102 5.78 1.04 -7.33
N ILE A 103 5.64 0.69 -6.07
CA ILE A 103 6.57 1.15 -5.01
C ILE A 103 8.00 0.69 -5.28
N GLU A 104 8.19 -0.50 -5.85
CA GLU A 104 9.52 -1.03 -6.15
C GLU A 104 10.22 -0.16 -7.21
N SER A 105 9.53 0.19 -8.28
CA SER A 105 10.04 1.09 -9.32
C SER A 105 10.32 2.49 -8.79
N ILE A 106 9.42 3.05 -7.97
CA ILE A 106 9.61 4.36 -7.34
C ILE A 106 10.85 4.33 -6.44
N TYR A 107 10.93 3.34 -5.55
CA TYR A 107 12.06 3.21 -4.63
C TYR A 107 13.38 3.05 -5.39
N TYR A 108 13.43 2.19 -6.42
CA TYR A 108 14.63 1.98 -7.23
C TYR A 108 15.07 3.27 -7.94
N ARG A 109 14.12 4.01 -8.51
CA ARG A 109 14.38 5.31 -9.14
C ARG A 109 14.99 6.29 -8.15
N LEU A 110 14.37 6.45 -6.98
CA LEU A 110 14.87 7.33 -5.91
C LEU A 110 16.23 6.90 -5.38
N LEU A 111 16.48 5.58 -5.28
CA LEU A 111 17.78 5.05 -4.87
C LEU A 111 18.86 5.42 -5.89
N CYS A 112 18.59 5.25 -7.18
CA CYS A 112 19.51 5.67 -8.24
C CYS A 112 19.76 7.19 -8.23
N GLU A 113 18.73 8.00 -7.94
CA GLU A 113 18.86 9.46 -7.81
C GLU A 113 19.68 9.84 -6.59
N SER A 114 19.54 9.12 -5.48
CA SER A 114 20.28 9.39 -4.24
C SER A 114 21.78 9.18 -4.36
N MET A 115 22.24 8.49 -5.41
CA MET A 115 23.65 8.25 -5.70
C MET A 115 24.30 9.33 -6.59
N LYS A 116 23.50 10.30 -7.09
CA LYS A 116 24.00 11.40 -7.92
C LYS A 116 24.48 12.57 -7.09
N GLU A 117 25.32 13.42 -7.66
CA GLU A 117 25.65 14.70 -7.06
C GLU A 117 24.39 15.57 -6.92
N ASN A 118 24.26 16.30 -5.81
CA ASN A 118 23.10 17.15 -5.47
C ASN A 118 21.77 16.38 -5.28
N HIS A 119 21.84 15.18 -4.72
CA HIS A 119 20.67 14.39 -4.39
C HIS A 119 19.77 15.05 -3.32
N LYS A 120 18.45 14.81 -3.43
CA LYS A 120 17.45 15.32 -2.46
C LYS A 120 17.31 14.46 -1.19
N ILE A 121 17.77 13.22 -1.26
CA ILE A 121 17.63 12.24 -0.17
C ILE A 121 18.85 11.31 -0.17
N THR A 122 19.31 10.91 1.00
CA THR A 122 20.35 9.89 1.13
C THR A 122 19.78 8.48 1.06
N PRO A 123 20.56 7.45 0.64
CA PRO A 123 20.10 6.05 0.67
C PRO A 123 19.61 5.61 2.06
N LYS A 124 20.25 6.10 3.12
CA LYS A 124 19.85 5.80 4.50
C LYS A 124 18.47 6.37 4.86
N GLU A 125 18.22 7.61 4.50
CA GLU A 125 16.91 8.25 4.71
C GLU A 125 15.82 7.58 3.90
N LEU A 126 16.10 7.22 2.64
CA LEU A 126 15.18 6.48 1.80
C LEU A 126 14.83 5.11 2.38
N ASN A 127 15.82 4.37 2.89
CA ASN A 127 15.61 3.08 3.58
C ASN A 127 14.78 3.24 4.85
N ASN A 128 14.97 4.33 5.61
CA ASN A 128 14.15 4.62 6.78
C ASN A 128 12.69 4.88 6.39
N GLN A 129 12.46 5.64 5.31
CA GLN A 129 11.11 5.88 4.79
C GLN A 129 10.45 4.59 4.28
N LEU A 130 11.19 3.74 3.58
CA LEU A 130 10.66 2.43 3.16
C LEU A 130 10.29 1.54 4.35
N SER A 131 11.12 1.53 5.39
CA SER A 131 10.83 0.78 6.62
C SER A 131 9.58 1.32 7.32
N ALA A 132 9.42 2.64 7.38
CA ALA A 132 8.23 3.28 7.93
C ALA A 132 6.96 2.93 7.12
N LEU A 133 7.05 2.96 5.79
CA LEU A 133 5.95 2.56 4.88
C LEU A 133 5.55 1.10 5.12
N THR A 134 6.54 0.20 5.20
CA THR A 134 6.30 -1.23 5.45
C THR A 134 5.61 -1.45 6.79
N ASN A 135 6.02 -0.73 7.84
CA ASN A 135 5.36 -0.81 9.14
C ASN A 135 3.91 -0.32 9.08
N LYS A 136 3.64 0.78 8.37
CA LYS A 136 2.27 1.30 8.18
C LYS A 136 1.40 0.34 7.39
N LEU A 137 1.92 -0.29 6.37
CA LEU A 137 1.21 -1.32 5.62
C LEU A 137 0.88 -2.54 6.51
N GLN A 138 1.80 -2.97 7.37
CA GLN A 138 1.54 -4.04 8.32
C GLN A 138 0.45 -3.66 9.35
N GLU A 139 0.46 -2.42 9.86
CA GLU A 139 -0.59 -1.91 10.74
C GLU A 139 -1.96 -1.95 10.05
N TYR A 140 -2.01 -1.49 8.80
CA TYR A 140 -3.22 -1.52 7.98
C TYR A 140 -3.75 -2.95 7.80
N LEU A 141 -2.91 -3.86 7.29
CA LEU A 141 -3.30 -5.25 7.05
C LEU A 141 -3.80 -5.94 8.32
N LYS A 142 -3.14 -5.73 9.47
CA LYS A 142 -3.62 -6.22 10.77
C LYS A 142 -4.98 -5.63 11.17
N SER A 143 -5.28 -4.41 10.75
CA SER A 143 -6.56 -3.76 11.06
C SER A 143 -7.73 -4.37 10.29
N ILE A 144 -7.48 -4.81 9.05
CA ILE A 144 -8.51 -5.44 8.20
C ILE A 144 -8.62 -6.95 8.45
N GLU A 145 -7.54 -7.63 8.85
CA GLU A 145 -7.55 -9.08 9.15
C GLU A 145 -8.62 -9.45 10.17
N LYS A 146 -8.87 -8.61 11.18
CA LYS A 146 -9.89 -8.84 12.22
C LYS A 146 -11.33 -8.84 11.70
N LYS A 147 -11.56 -8.43 10.46
CA LYS A 147 -12.87 -8.29 9.82
C LYS A 147 -13.12 -9.32 8.72
N ILE A 148 -12.27 -10.35 8.64
CA ILE A 148 -12.36 -11.35 7.57
C ILE A 148 -13.62 -12.19 7.78
N ASP A 149 -14.55 -12.09 6.86
CA ASP A 149 -15.63 -13.05 6.68
C ASP A 149 -15.22 -14.06 5.61
N ILE A 150 -15.08 -15.32 6.04
CA ILE A 150 -14.54 -16.37 5.17
C ILE A 150 -15.58 -16.75 4.12
N ASN A 151 -15.29 -16.50 2.85
CA ASN A 151 -16.12 -16.94 1.73
C ASN A 151 -15.93 -18.44 1.46
N HIS A 152 -16.68 -19.28 2.15
CA HIS A 152 -16.61 -20.73 2.02
C HIS A 152 -16.91 -21.25 0.60
N LEU A 153 -17.76 -20.54 -0.15
CA LEU A 153 -18.08 -20.94 -1.54
C LEU A 153 -16.85 -20.77 -2.45
N LEU A 154 -16.12 -19.67 -2.27
CA LEU A 154 -14.90 -19.39 -3.02
C LEU A 154 -13.79 -20.37 -2.64
N ILE A 155 -13.62 -20.68 -1.34
CA ILE A 155 -12.67 -21.70 -0.86
C ILE A 155 -12.94 -23.05 -1.52
N ASN A 156 -14.17 -23.52 -1.49
CA ASN A 156 -14.56 -24.79 -2.09
C ASN A 156 -14.31 -24.83 -3.62
N THR A 157 -14.50 -23.69 -4.28
CA THR A 157 -14.24 -23.56 -5.72
C THR A 157 -12.74 -23.64 -6.02
N ILE A 158 -11.92 -22.95 -5.22
CA ILE A 158 -10.46 -22.99 -5.33
C ILE A 158 -9.93 -24.39 -5.03
N GLN A 159 -10.37 -25.01 -3.94
CA GLN A 159 -9.97 -26.39 -3.59
C GLN A 159 -10.28 -27.36 -4.72
N ARG A 160 -11.50 -27.31 -5.31
CA ARG A 160 -11.84 -28.15 -6.46
C ARG A 160 -10.88 -27.95 -7.63
N LYS A 161 -10.49 -26.70 -7.92
CA LYS A 161 -9.55 -26.40 -9.01
C LYS A 161 -8.13 -26.87 -8.68
N LEU A 162 -7.67 -26.70 -7.44
CA LEU A 162 -6.35 -27.14 -7.01
C LEU A 162 -6.18 -28.66 -7.08
N PHE A 163 -7.22 -29.41 -6.73
CA PHE A 163 -7.19 -30.88 -6.69
C PHE A 163 -7.82 -31.54 -7.94
N SER A 164 -8.30 -30.76 -8.92
CA SER A 164 -8.78 -31.33 -10.18
C SER A 164 -7.64 -31.97 -10.98
N PRO A 165 -7.93 -33.03 -11.76
CA PRO A 165 -6.96 -33.53 -12.74
C PRO A 165 -6.46 -32.42 -13.66
N ILE A 166 -5.22 -32.53 -14.13
CA ILE A 166 -4.66 -31.57 -15.07
C ILE A 166 -5.33 -31.80 -16.44
N ASP A 167 -5.93 -30.74 -16.98
CA ASP A 167 -6.46 -30.78 -18.34
C ASP A 167 -5.26 -30.85 -19.31
N PRO A 168 -5.24 -31.81 -20.26
CA PRO A 168 -4.21 -31.86 -21.29
C PRO A 168 -4.02 -30.55 -22.07
N LYS A 169 -5.06 -29.70 -22.12
CA LYS A 169 -4.98 -28.36 -22.76
C LYS A 169 -4.15 -27.37 -21.99
N ASP A 170 -4.00 -27.56 -20.67
CA ASP A 170 -3.19 -26.71 -19.81
C ASP A 170 -1.68 -26.98 -19.95
N ILE A 171 -1.32 -28.05 -20.69
CA ILE A 171 0.07 -28.39 -20.93
C ILE A 171 0.52 -27.74 -22.25
N ALA A 172 1.60 -26.92 -22.17
CA ALA A 172 2.13 -26.22 -23.33
C ALA A 172 2.40 -27.16 -24.52
N ILE A 173 2.13 -26.70 -25.76
CA ILE A 173 2.27 -27.50 -27.00
C ILE A 173 3.71 -28.00 -27.17
N CYS A 174 4.72 -27.25 -26.73
CA CYS A 174 6.13 -27.65 -26.76
C CYS A 174 6.45 -28.86 -25.87
N ALA A 175 5.62 -29.16 -24.89
CA ALA A 175 5.75 -30.32 -23.99
C ALA A 175 4.98 -31.55 -24.48
N SER A 176 4.50 -31.55 -25.73
CA SER A 176 3.61 -32.58 -26.27
C SER A 176 4.21 -34.01 -26.25
N LYS A 177 5.55 -34.14 -26.31
CA LYS A 177 6.22 -35.44 -26.25
C LYS A 177 6.24 -36.03 -24.84
N GLN A 178 6.21 -35.19 -23.81
CA GLN A 178 6.19 -35.58 -22.39
C GLN A 178 4.76 -35.62 -21.81
N LYS A 179 3.78 -35.24 -22.62
CA LYS A 179 2.36 -35.21 -22.22
C LYS A 179 1.79 -36.55 -21.78
N ARG A 180 2.23 -37.62 -22.43
CA ARG A 180 1.77 -39.00 -22.11
C ARG A 180 2.30 -39.52 -20.79
N ASP A 181 3.56 -39.14 -20.45
CA ASP A 181 4.25 -39.65 -19.27
C ASP A 181 3.74 -38.98 -17.97
N TYR A 182 2.86 -37.96 -18.07
CA TYR A 182 2.30 -37.23 -16.93
C TYR A 182 0.81 -37.42 -16.69
N ILE A 183 0.09 -38.06 -17.64
CA ILE A 183 -1.38 -38.24 -17.60
C ILE A 183 -1.77 -39.66 -17.31
N ASP A 184 -0.91 -40.62 -17.63
CA ASP A 184 -1.00 -42.04 -17.25
C ASP A 184 -0.34 -42.29 -15.91
#